data_687bd4bd64fe6133d40f3c4212ac9dae
#
_entry.id   687bd4bd64fe6133d40f3c4212ac9dae
#
_cell.length_a   1.000
_cell.length_b   1.000
_cell.length_c   1.000
_cell.angle_alpha   90.00
_cell.angle_beta   90.00
_cell.angle_gamma   90.00
#
_symmetry.space_group_name_H-M   'P 1'
#
loop_
_entity.id
_entity.type
_entity.pdbx_description
1 polymer ?
#
loop_
_entity_poly.entity_id
_entity_poly.type
_entity_poly.pdbx_seq_one_letter_code
_entity_poly.pdbx_strand_id
1 'polypeptide(L)'
;MLSILINAYACSPNMGSEPGMAWNWCVNLANHCELHIITEGEFRDKIEAVLPALPQGKNMHFYYNPVSEEIRKMCWNQGDWRFYKYYREWQWKTYEMAKDICQHTHIDILHQLNMVGFREPGYLWKIPKIPFVWGPIGGLKQFPEAYLKDAGLKMKLFNKLKNRINIYQIKHDKRVTEALHHASLLISSIPDSYKSIKKYQHLESVIIPETGCFPSEDLSAERFDSKEFHAMWVGKFDFRKQLPLALRAIAETKNHNIILDVYGTGNEEQIFSAKQLAAELGIEKQIVWHGNQPNRIVMDAMRKTQVFFFTSISEDTSTVVLEAISNRLPVLCFNACGMAAVIDKKVGQTVELSNPQQSIYDFATTLNCFEKDRNLLKECSQNCKARQQELSWENKAKQMVELYQKT
;
A
#
# COMPACT_ATOMS: atom_id res chain seq x y z
N MET A 1 29.27 9.02 -1.28
CA MET A 1 27.78 8.95 -1.07
C MET A 1 27.19 9.05 -2.45
N LEU A 2 26.24 8.16 -2.82
CA LEU A 2 25.57 8.25 -4.12
C LEU A 2 24.68 9.51 -4.18
N SER A 3 24.66 10.17 -5.33
CA SER A 3 23.79 11.30 -5.63
C SER A 3 22.62 10.83 -6.51
N ILE A 4 21.41 10.93 -6.01
CA ILE A 4 20.20 10.37 -6.62
C ILE A 4 19.22 11.49 -6.99
N LEU A 5 18.82 11.57 -8.25
CA LEU A 5 17.73 12.44 -8.66
C LEU A 5 16.41 11.66 -8.63
N ILE A 6 15.49 12.09 -7.78
CA ILE A 6 14.19 11.45 -7.53
C ILE A 6 13.07 12.28 -8.12
N ASN A 7 12.23 11.65 -8.95
CA ASN A 7 10.94 12.20 -9.36
C ASN A 7 9.86 11.70 -8.42
N ALA A 8 9.30 12.59 -7.63
CA ALA A 8 8.25 12.32 -6.64
C ALA A 8 7.16 13.40 -6.73
N TYR A 9 6.17 13.22 -7.62
CA TYR A 9 5.08 14.19 -7.83
C TYR A 9 4.45 14.63 -6.51
N ALA A 10 4.07 13.68 -5.68
CA ALA A 10 3.47 13.93 -4.38
C ALA A 10 4.45 13.52 -3.26
N CYS A 11 4.94 14.50 -2.50
CA CYS A 11 5.86 14.28 -1.39
C CYS A 11 5.52 15.23 -0.24
N SER A 12 5.16 14.71 0.94
CA SER A 12 4.78 15.56 2.07
C SER A 12 4.98 14.87 3.42
N PRO A 13 5.55 15.58 4.43
CA PRO A 13 5.55 15.10 5.81
C PRO A 13 4.12 15.02 6.36
N ASN A 14 3.93 14.15 7.37
CA ASN A 14 2.69 14.03 8.15
C ASN A 14 1.44 13.73 7.30
N MET A 15 1.60 13.01 6.20
CA MET A 15 0.51 12.55 5.35
C MET A 15 0.58 11.05 5.14
N GLY A 16 -0.57 10.44 4.83
CA GLY A 16 -0.68 9.07 4.35
C GLY A 16 -0.62 8.98 2.82
N SER A 17 -0.84 7.76 2.29
CA SER A 17 -0.89 7.49 0.85
C SER A 17 0.38 7.92 0.09
N GLU A 18 0.27 8.30 -1.17
CA GLU A 18 1.40 8.67 -2.05
C GLU A 18 2.31 9.77 -1.49
N PRO A 19 1.79 10.90 -0.94
CA PRO A 19 2.67 11.95 -0.41
C PRO A 19 3.53 11.48 0.76
N GLY A 20 2.94 10.79 1.73
CA GLY A 20 3.66 10.28 2.88
C GLY A 20 4.61 9.13 2.54
N MET A 21 4.23 8.30 1.58
CA MET A 21 5.10 7.24 1.06
C MET A 21 6.38 7.82 0.48
N ALA A 22 6.29 8.77 -0.45
CA ALA A 22 7.47 9.40 -1.04
C ALA A 22 8.34 10.14 -0.01
N TRP A 23 7.70 10.85 0.93
CA TRP A 23 8.41 11.50 2.03
C TRP A 23 9.23 10.51 2.85
N ASN A 24 8.63 9.40 3.28
CA ASN A 24 9.33 8.40 4.09
C ASN A 24 10.48 7.71 3.31
N TRP A 25 10.29 7.45 2.01
CA TRP A 25 11.40 6.99 1.17
C TRP A 25 12.55 8.00 1.14
N CYS A 26 12.27 9.27 0.84
CA CYS A 26 13.28 10.32 0.77
C CYS A 26 14.00 10.52 2.10
N VAL A 27 13.28 10.62 3.21
CA VAL A 27 13.87 10.82 4.55
C VAL A 27 14.80 9.67 4.94
N ASN A 28 14.43 8.42 4.63
CA ASN A 28 15.24 7.27 5.00
C ASN A 28 16.41 7.04 4.02
N LEU A 29 16.23 7.31 2.73
CA LEU A 29 17.34 7.28 1.76
C LEU A 29 18.38 8.36 2.04
N ALA A 30 17.98 9.54 2.50
CA ALA A 30 18.88 10.65 2.82
C ALA A 30 19.85 10.36 3.97
N ASN A 31 19.65 9.29 4.73
CA ASN A 31 20.66 8.78 5.68
C ASN A 31 21.87 8.16 4.98
N HIS A 32 21.75 7.79 3.69
CA HIS A 32 22.74 7.03 2.94
C HIS A 32 23.15 7.67 1.61
N CYS A 33 22.31 8.56 1.07
CA CYS A 33 22.45 9.18 -0.25
C CYS A 33 22.26 10.69 -0.16
N GLU A 34 22.83 11.42 -1.13
CA GLU A 34 22.46 12.79 -1.42
C GLU A 34 21.28 12.76 -2.40
N LEU A 35 20.22 13.48 -2.10
CA LEU A 35 18.96 13.42 -2.84
C LEU A 35 18.62 14.75 -3.48
N HIS A 36 18.35 14.73 -4.79
CA HIS A 36 17.79 15.83 -5.57
C HIS A 36 16.36 15.46 -5.93
N ILE A 37 15.37 16.08 -5.27
CA ILE A 37 13.97 15.64 -5.31
C ILE A 37 13.14 16.65 -6.07
N ILE A 38 12.59 16.26 -7.23
CA ILE A 38 11.64 17.08 -7.98
C ILE A 38 10.22 16.67 -7.56
N THR A 39 9.46 17.65 -7.04
CA THR A 39 8.09 17.43 -6.54
C THR A 39 7.15 18.55 -6.96
N GLU A 40 5.84 18.32 -6.87
CA GLU A 40 4.84 19.35 -7.06
C GLU A 40 4.85 20.34 -5.87
N GLY A 41 4.49 21.58 -6.11
CA GLY A 41 4.65 22.68 -5.14
C GLY A 41 3.61 22.75 -4.02
N GLU A 42 2.57 21.89 -4.02
CA GLU A 42 1.46 21.94 -3.04
C GLU A 42 1.93 21.88 -1.59
N PHE A 43 2.94 21.06 -1.33
CA PHE A 43 3.41 20.78 0.04
C PHE A 43 4.70 21.50 0.40
N ARG A 44 5.12 22.48 -0.40
CA ARG A 44 6.38 23.22 -0.21
C ARG A 44 6.54 23.72 1.23
N ASP A 45 5.55 24.45 1.73
CA ASP A 45 5.64 25.06 3.05
C ASP A 45 5.77 24.00 4.18
N LYS A 46 5.10 22.86 4.03
CA LYS A 46 5.20 21.73 4.98
C LYS A 46 6.59 21.09 4.95
N ILE A 47 7.16 20.92 3.76
CA ILE A 47 8.51 20.37 3.57
C ILE A 47 9.55 21.31 4.17
N GLU A 48 9.50 22.57 3.79
CA GLU A 48 10.48 23.58 4.23
C GLU A 48 10.42 23.85 5.75
N ALA A 49 9.24 23.70 6.36
CA ALA A 49 9.08 23.82 7.81
C ALA A 49 9.72 22.66 8.60
N VAL A 50 9.72 21.44 8.03
CA VAL A 50 10.21 20.23 8.71
C VAL A 50 11.67 19.95 8.40
N LEU A 51 12.12 20.24 7.18
CA LEU A 51 13.44 19.88 6.65
C LEU A 51 14.62 20.33 7.54
N PRO A 52 14.65 21.55 8.08
CA PRO A 52 15.76 22.01 8.93
C PRO A 52 15.91 21.25 10.26
N ALA A 53 14.83 20.62 10.73
CA ALA A 53 14.83 19.86 11.98
C ALA A 53 15.28 18.41 11.80
N LEU A 54 15.42 17.92 10.54
CA LEU A 54 15.85 16.56 10.26
C LEU A 54 17.38 16.47 10.23
N PRO A 55 17.99 15.53 10.96
CA PRO A 55 19.46 15.34 10.95
C PRO A 55 20.03 15.12 9.52
N GLN A 56 19.30 14.41 8.66
CA GLN A 56 19.64 14.14 7.27
C GLN A 56 19.11 15.20 6.27
N GLY A 57 18.42 16.23 6.76
CA GLY A 57 17.81 17.26 5.90
C GLY A 57 18.80 17.98 4.98
N LYS A 58 20.06 18.09 5.42
CA LYS A 58 21.16 18.65 4.60
C LYS A 58 21.46 17.85 3.34
N ASN A 59 21.08 16.58 3.29
CA ASN A 59 21.26 15.67 2.14
C ASN A 59 20.02 15.65 1.23
N MET A 60 19.05 16.53 1.44
CA MET A 60 17.77 16.58 0.69
C MET A 60 17.59 17.94 0.02
N HIS A 61 17.73 17.99 -1.30
CA HIS A 61 17.59 19.20 -2.12
C HIS A 61 16.27 19.13 -2.89
N PHE A 62 15.33 19.99 -2.55
CA PHE A 62 14.00 20.02 -3.18
C PHE A 62 13.93 21.02 -4.34
N TYR A 63 13.37 20.57 -5.45
CA TYR A 63 13.06 21.36 -6.64
C TYR A 63 11.55 21.29 -6.90
N TYR A 64 10.90 22.44 -6.95
CA TYR A 64 9.45 22.49 -7.05
C TYR A 64 9.02 22.78 -8.49
N ASN A 65 8.17 21.90 -9.04
CA ASN A 65 7.51 22.04 -10.32
C ASN A 65 6.00 22.25 -10.11
N PRO A 66 5.54 23.49 -9.85
CA PRO A 66 4.15 23.73 -9.45
C PRO A 66 3.18 23.55 -10.61
N VAL A 67 1.97 23.07 -10.28
CA VAL A 67 0.79 23.12 -11.15
C VAL A 67 -0.24 24.10 -10.63
N SER A 68 -1.27 24.43 -11.44
CA SER A 68 -2.37 25.28 -10.99
C SER A 68 -3.24 24.58 -9.95
N GLU A 69 -3.97 25.37 -9.16
CA GLU A 69 -4.91 24.84 -8.16
C GLU A 69 -6.01 23.97 -8.80
N GLU A 70 -6.44 24.31 -10.00
CA GLU A 70 -7.41 23.51 -10.74
C GLU A 70 -6.89 22.09 -11.03
N ILE A 71 -5.62 21.96 -11.46
CA ILE A 71 -4.99 20.67 -11.70
C ILE A 71 -4.83 19.89 -10.38
N ARG A 72 -4.48 20.54 -9.27
CA ARG A 72 -4.43 19.92 -7.93
C ARG A 72 -5.79 19.35 -7.54
N LYS A 73 -6.87 20.11 -7.74
CA LYS A 73 -8.25 19.62 -7.48
C LYS A 73 -8.59 18.38 -8.32
N MET A 74 -8.16 18.32 -9.58
CA MET A 74 -8.31 17.10 -10.40
C MET A 74 -7.53 15.92 -9.85
N CYS A 75 -6.30 16.13 -9.36
CA CYS A 75 -5.49 15.09 -8.74
C CYS A 75 -6.18 14.48 -7.49
N TRP A 76 -6.72 15.33 -6.63
CA TRP A 76 -7.41 14.90 -5.41
C TRP A 76 -8.80 14.29 -5.68
N ASN A 77 -9.44 14.63 -6.79
CA ASN A 77 -10.67 14.00 -7.22
C ASN A 77 -10.38 12.63 -7.86
N GLN A 78 -10.28 11.61 -7.04
CA GLN A 78 -9.94 10.25 -7.48
C GLN A 78 -10.91 9.78 -8.58
N GLY A 79 -10.35 9.51 -9.77
CA GLY A 79 -11.12 9.10 -10.95
C GLY A 79 -11.30 10.19 -12.02
N ASP A 80 -10.88 11.41 -11.77
CA ASP A 80 -10.86 12.44 -12.81
C ASP A 80 -9.74 12.14 -13.84
N TRP A 81 -10.13 11.48 -14.93
CA TRP A 81 -9.20 11.08 -15.99
C TRP A 81 -8.51 12.26 -16.69
N ARG A 82 -9.05 13.49 -16.61
CA ARG A 82 -8.45 14.70 -17.18
C ARG A 82 -7.10 15.02 -16.55
N PHE A 83 -6.91 14.66 -15.28
CA PHE A 83 -5.65 14.81 -14.55
C PHE A 83 -4.48 14.19 -15.30
N TYR A 84 -4.63 13.03 -15.93
CA TYR A 84 -3.51 12.34 -16.59
C TYR A 84 -2.88 13.12 -17.75
N LYS A 85 -3.65 13.99 -18.43
CA LYS A 85 -3.09 14.89 -19.46
C LYS A 85 -2.09 15.86 -18.82
N TYR A 86 -2.52 16.57 -17.78
CA TYR A 86 -1.69 17.54 -17.06
C TYR A 86 -0.53 16.89 -16.30
N TYR A 87 -0.74 15.69 -15.80
CA TYR A 87 0.33 14.92 -15.18
C TYR A 87 1.43 14.54 -16.17
N ARG A 88 1.12 14.22 -17.42
CA ARG A 88 2.12 14.02 -18.48
C ARG A 88 2.86 15.30 -18.84
N GLU A 89 2.18 16.43 -18.90
CA GLU A 89 2.81 17.73 -19.10
C GLU A 89 3.75 18.08 -17.95
N TRP A 90 3.34 17.79 -16.72
CA TRP A 90 4.16 17.93 -15.54
C TRP A 90 5.40 17.03 -15.59
N GLN A 91 5.26 15.78 -15.97
CA GLN A 91 6.36 14.83 -16.14
C GLN A 91 7.35 15.29 -17.22
N TRP A 92 6.86 15.91 -18.27
CA TRP A 92 7.73 16.47 -19.30
C TRP A 92 8.54 17.67 -18.78
N LYS A 93 7.93 18.59 -18.06
CA LYS A 93 8.64 19.69 -17.39
C LYS A 93 9.67 19.18 -16.39
N THR A 94 9.30 18.14 -15.61
CA THR A 94 10.21 17.47 -14.68
C THR A 94 11.43 16.88 -15.40
N TYR A 95 11.25 16.30 -16.57
CA TYR A 95 12.37 15.82 -17.40
C TYR A 95 13.30 16.96 -17.83
N GLU A 96 12.77 18.12 -18.27
CA GLU A 96 13.61 19.27 -18.62
C GLU A 96 14.34 19.83 -17.39
N MET A 97 13.69 19.93 -16.25
CA MET A 97 14.35 20.32 -14.99
C MET A 97 15.46 19.31 -14.60
N ALA A 98 15.19 18.02 -14.73
CA ALA A 98 16.16 16.98 -14.43
C ALA A 98 17.39 17.06 -15.34
N LYS A 99 17.22 17.36 -16.62
CA LYS A 99 18.34 17.61 -17.54
C LYS A 99 19.22 18.78 -17.10
N ASP A 100 18.59 19.88 -16.69
CA ASP A 100 19.32 21.06 -16.20
C ASP A 100 20.07 20.73 -14.92
N ILE A 101 19.46 20.04 -13.96
CA ILE A 101 20.13 19.58 -12.73
C ILE A 101 21.35 18.70 -13.07
N CYS A 102 21.20 17.73 -13.99
CA CYS A 102 22.29 16.85 -14.39
C CYS A 102 23.43 17.55 -15.12
N GLN A 103 23.23 18.75 -15.67
CA GLN A 103 24.29 19.57 -16.28
C GLN A 103 25.15 20.28 -15.23
N HIS A 104 24.57 20.62 -14.09
CA HIS A 104 25.21 21.44 -13.06
C HIS A 104 25.58 20.64 -11.79
N THR A 105 25.04 19.44 -11.65
CA THR A 105 25.24 18.57 -10.49
C THR A 105 25.52 17.13 -10.95
N HIS A 106 26.50 16.50 -10.34
CA HIS A 106 26.78 15.10 -10.60
C HIS A 106 25.64 14.23 -10.02
N ILE A 107 25.00 13.43 -10.87
CA ILE A 107 23.93 12.50 -10.53
C ILE A 107 24.36 11.09 -10.94
N ASP A 108 24.37 10.17 -9.98
CA ASP A 108 24.69 8.76 -10.20
C ASP A 108 23.50 7.97 -10.72
N ILE A 109 22.27 8.29 -10.26
CA ILE A 109 21.05 7.53 -10.56
C ILE A 109 19.85 8.45 -10.72
N LEU A 110 19.00 8.12 -11.68
CA LEU A 110 17.68 8.72 -11.88
C LEU A 110 16.63 7.74 -11.34
N HIS A 111 15.75 8.19 -10.45
CA HIS A 111 14.73 7.34 -9.86
C HIS A 111 13.32 7.91 -10.03
N GLN A 112 12.47 7.19 -10.75
CA GLN A 112 11.02 7.45 -10.82
C GLN A 112 10.35 6.77 -9.64
N LEU A 113 10.08 7.51 -8.55
CA LEU A 113 9.59 6.98 -7.27
C LEU A 113 8.05 6.92 -7.21
N ASN A 114 7.36 8.02 -7.56
CA ASN A 114 5.90 8.06 -7.58
C ASN A 114 5.39 8.97 -8.73
N MET A 115 4.15 8.91 -9.11
CA MET A 115 3.09 8.06 -8.51
C MET A 115 3.31 6.58 -8.84
N VAL A 116 2.95 5.68 -7.92
CA VAL A 116 3.23 4.23 -7.99
C VAL A 116 2.59 3.52 -9.21
N GLY A 117 1.58 4.11 -9.83
CA GLY A 117 0.89 3.53 -10.97
C GLY A 117 1.75 3.35 -12.23
N PHE A 118 1.77 2.14 -12.82
CA PHE A 118 2.61 1.78 -13.98
C PHE A 118 2.33 2.58 -15.26
N ARG A 119 1.17 3.25 -15.40
CA ARG A 119 0.72 3.87 -16.65
C ARG A 119 1.47 5.15 -17.00
N GLU A 120 2.07 5.78 -16.05
CA GLU A 120 2.75 7.08 -16.23
C GLU A 120 4.19 7.01 -15.70
N PRO A 121 5.11 6.41 -16.50
CA PRO A 121 6.50 6.18 -16.11
C PRO A 121 7.36 7.44 -16.04
N GLY A 122 6.78 8.61 -16.37
CA GLY A 122 7.57 9.82 -16.56
C GLY A 122 8.51 9.74 -17.78
N TYR A 123 9.51 10.60 -17.77
CA TYR A 123 10.46 10.70 -18.89
C TYR A 123 11.93 10.73 -18.47
N LEU A 124 12.25 10.48 -17.18
CA LEU A 124 13.65 10.46 -16.71
C LEU A 124 14.51 9.43 -17.47
N TRP A 125 13.91 8.31 -17.88
CA TRP A 125 14.58 7.26 -18.66
C TRP A 125 15.13 7.73 -20.02
N LYS A 126 14.73 8.92 -20.50
CA LYS A 126 15.25 9.53 -21.73
C LYS A 126 16.59 10.27 -21.52
N ILE A 127 17.03 10.50 -20.28
CA ILE A 127 18.32 11.13 -19.99
C ILE A 127 19.41 10.06 -20.22
N PRO A 128 20.33 10.29 -21.18
CA PRO A 128 21.31 9.27 -21.51
C PRO A 128 22.42 9.17 -20.48
N LYS A 129 23.11 8.03 -20.42
CA LYS A 129 24.33 7.77 -19.66
C LYS A 129 24.16 7.71 -18.13
N ILE A 130 23.00 7.96 -17.58
CA ILE A 130 22.73 7.83 -16.16
C ILE A 130 21.76 6.67 -15.98
N PRO A 131 22.06 5.68 -15.12
CA PRO A 131 21.15 4.57 -14.84
C PRO A 131 19.78 5.06 -14.38
N PHE A 132 18.73 4.42 -14.89
CA PHE A 132 17.36 4.74 -14.55
C PHE A 132 16.74 3.61 -13.72
N VAL A 133 16.20 3.96 -12.56
CA VAL A 133 15.48 3.08 -11.65
C VAL A 133 14.00 3.46 -11.69
N TRP A 134 13.13 2.48 -11.84
CA TRP A 134 11.70 2.71 -11.79
C TRP A 134 11.02 1.85 -10.74
N GLY A 135 10.35 2.48 -9.80
CA GLY A 135 9.54 1.83 -8.79
C GLY A 135 9.57 2.48 -7.40
N PRO A 136 8.76 1.94 -6.50
CA PRO A 136 7.95 0.70 -6.59
C PRO A 136 6.78 0.82 -7.57
N ILE A 137 6.68 -0.10 -8.54
CA ILE A 137 5.65 -0.11 -9.59
C ILE A 137 4.43 -0.89 -9.11
N GLY A 138 3.29 -0.22 -9.04
CA GLY A 138 2.00 -0.80 -8.66
C GLY A 138 0.94 -0.73 -9.76
N GLY A 139 -0.29 -1.08 -9.41
CA GLY A 139 -1.44 -0.94 -10.30
C GLY A 139 -1.59 -2.03 -11.37
N LEU A 140 -0.70 -3.04 -11.41
CA LEU A 140 -0.73 -4.16 -12.38
C LEU A 140 -1.56 -5.38 -11.92
N LYS A 141 -2.16 -5.30 -10.74
CA LYS A 141 -3.06 -6.36 -10.26
C LYS A 141 -4.33 -6.45 -11.09
N GLN A 142 -4.86 -7.68 -11.19
CA GLN A 142 -6.17 -7.94 -11.77
C GLN A 142 -7.23 -7.95 -10.67
N PHE A 143 -8.39 -7.37 -10.94
CA PHE A 143 -9.51 -7.46 -10.01
C PHE A 143 -10.09 -8.89 -10.08
N PRO A 144 -10.30 -9.60 -8.95
CA PRO A 144 -10.71 -11.00 -8.95
C PRO A 144 -12.17 -11.15 -9.43
N GLU A 145 -12.37 -11.78 -10.61
CA GLU A 145 -13.67 -11.86 -11.26
C GLU A 145 -14.71 -12.67 -10.46
N ALA A 146 -14.28 -13.66 -9.68
CA ALA A 146 -15.17 -14.47 -8.85
C ALA A 146 -15.95 -13.65 -7.84
N TYR A 147 -15.34 -12.56 -7.31
CA TYR A 147 -15.98 -11.66 -6.35
C TYR A 147 -16.90 -10.64 -6.99
N LEU A 148 -16.92 -10.54 -8.32
CA LEU A 148 -17.84 -9.65 -9.03
C LEU A 148 -19.25 -10.22 -9.17
N LYS A 149 -19.52 -11.47 -8.77
CA LYS A 149 -20.83 -12.08 -8.93
C LYS A 149 -21.95 -11.26 -8.26
N ASP A 150 -21.66 -10.75 -7.06
CA ASP A 150 -22.63 -9.97 -6.28
C ASP A 150 -22.50 -8.44 -6.49
N ALA A 151 -21.57 -8.02 -7.35
CA ALA A 151 -21.43 -6.61 -7.72
C ALA A 151 -22.47 -6.20 -8.76
N GLY A 152 -22.92 -4.94 -8.71
CA GLY A 152 -23.80 -4.39 -9.74
C GLY A 152 -23.20 -4.45 -11.14
N LEU A 153 -24.06 -4.51 -12.17
CA LEU A 153 -23.66 -4.68 -13.58
C LEU A 153 -22.60 -3.66 -14.04
N LYS A 154 -22.75 -2.39 -13.62
CA LYS A 154 -21.77 -1.32 -13.92
C LYS A 154 -20.38 -1.65 -13.38
N MET A 155 -20.30 -2.11 -12.14
CA MET A 155 -19.03 -2.47 -11.50
C MET A 155 -18.39 -3.71 -12.14
N LYS A 156 -19.19 -4.73 -12.50
CA LYS A 156 -18.72 -5.91 -13.26
C LYS A 156 -18.08 -5.50 -14.57
N LEU A 157 -18.80 -4.72 -15.38
CA LEU A 157 -18.31 -4.30 -16.70
C LEU A 157 -17.06 -3.42 -16.57
N PHE A 158 -17.07 -2.46 -15.65
CA PHE A 158 -15.94 -1.57 -15.39
C PHE A 158 -14.66 -2.35 -15.02
N ASN A 159 -14.74 -3.27 -14.05
CA ASN A 159 -13.56 -4.02 -13.61
C ASN A 159 -13.06 -5.01 -14.67
N LYS A 160 -13.96 -5.67 -15.43
CA LYS A 160 -13.55 -6.52 -16.56
C LYS A 160 -12.86 -5.71 -17.65
N LEU A 161 -13.38 -4.53 -17.98
CA LEU A 161 -12.76 -3.64 -18.96
C LEU A 161 -11.40 -3.13 -18.45
N LYS A 162 -11.34 -2.71 -17.20
CA LYS A 162 -10.09 -2.27 -16.54
C LYS A 162 -9.01 -3.36 -16.58
N ASN A 163 -9.37 -4.60 -16.27
CA ASN A 163 -8.44 -5.73 -16.34
C ASN A 163 -7.87 -5.89 -17.77
N ARG A 164 -8.72 -5.82 -18.79
CA ARG A 164 -8.30 -5.91 -20.21
C ARG A 164 -7.42 -4.74 -20.62
N ILE A 165 -7.79 -3.52 -20.23
CA ILE A 165 -7.00 -2.30 -20.50
C ILE A 165 -5.62 -2.39 -19.83
N ASN A 166 -5.54 -2.86 -18.59
CA ASN A 166 -4.25 -3.06 -17.91
C ASN A 166 -3.32 -3.99 -18.70
N ILE A 167 -3.86 -5.13 -19.16
CA ILE A 167 -3.09 -6.09 -19.97
C ILE A 167 -2.68 -5.47 -21.31
N TYR A 168 -3.57 -4.75 -21.97
CA TYR A 168 -3.25 -4.06 -23.23
C TYR A 168 -2.15 -3.02 -23.04
N GLN A 169 -2.25 -2.19 -22.00
CA GLN A 169 -1.29 -1.12 -21.74
C GLN A 169 0.11 -1.65 -21.40
N ILE A 170 0.20 -2.66 -20.51
CA ILE A 170 1.52 -3.25 -20.18
C ILE A 170 2.17 -3.90 -21.42
N LYS A 171 1.40 -4.36 -22.39
CA LYS A 171 1.92 -4.98 -23.61
C LYS A 171 2.26 -4.00 -24.72
N HIS A 172 1.50 -2.90 -24.87
CA HIS A 172 1.46 -2.14 -26.12
C HIS A 172 1.60 -0.61 -25.93
N ASP A 173 1.48 -0.05 -24.71
CA ASP A 173 1.73 1.37 -24.51
C ASP A 173 3.25 1.63 -24.64
N LYS A 174 3.64 2.30 -25.72
CA LYS A 174 5.05 2.58 -26.04
C LYS A 174 5.79 3.28 -24.89
N ARG A 175 5.15 4.23 -24.19
CA ARG A 175 5.78 4.94 -23.08
C ARG A 175 6.11 3.99 -21.94
N VAL A 176 5.19 3.07 -21.64
CA VAL A 176 5.36 2.08 -20.58
C VAL A 176 6.43 1.05 -20.98
N THR A 177 6.33 0.49 -22.17
CA THR A 177 7.27 -0.53 -22.64
C THR A 177 8.68 0.04 -22.80
N GLU A 178 8.84 1.21 -23.40
CA GLU A 178 10.15 1.87 -23.53
C GLU A 178 10.76 2.16 -22.16
N ALA A 179 10.00 2.72 -21.21
CA ALA A 179 10.50 2.97 -19.87
C ALA A 179 10.93 1.69 -19.13
N LEU A 180 10.15 0.61 -19.26
CA LEU A 180 10.50 -0.70 -18.66
C LEU A 180 11.81 -1.24 -19.23
N HIS A 181 12.01 -1.16 -20.56
CA HIS A 181 13.22 -1.69 -21.20
C HIS A 181 14.45 -0.77 -21.06
N HIS A 182 14.27 0.52 -20.76
CA HIS A 182 15.39 1.43 -20.46
C HIS A 182 15.78 1.41 -18.98
N ALA A 183 14.97 0.84 -18.11
CA ALA A 183 15.32 0.77 -16.70
C ALA A 183 16.47 -0.21 -16.45
N SER A 184 17.52 0.28 -15.77
CA SER A 184 18.60 -0.56 -15.26
C SER A 184 18.14 -1.39 -14.06
N LEU A 185 17.13 -0.92 -13.33
CA LEU A 185 16.52 -1.62 -12.21
C LEU A 185 15.02 -1.35 -12.17
N LEU A 186 14.25 -2.41 -12.10
CA LEU A 186 12.79 -2.37 -11.91
C LEU A 186 12.44 -2.88 -10.50
N ILE A 187 11.58 -2.13 -9.82
CA ILE A 187 11.09 -2.49 -8.49
C ILE A 187 9.58 -2.61 -8.56
N SER A 188 9.07 -3.78 -8.23
CA SER A 188 7.63 -4.06 -8.14
C SER A 188 7.14 -3.84 -6.71
N SER A 189 6.03 -3.11 -6.53
CA SER A 189 5.43 -2.91 -5.20
C SER A 189 4.81 -4.19 -4.63
N ILE A 190 4.29 -5.05 -5.50
CA ILE A 190 3.55 -6.26 -5.14
C ILE A 190 3.90 -7.44 -6.08
N PRO A 191 3.68 -8.70 -5.64
CA PRO A 191 3.93 -9.88 -6.47
C PRO A 191 3.19 -9.88 -7.81
N ASP A 192 1.99 -9.31 -7.88
CA ASP A 192 1.21 -9.20 -9.13
C ASP A 192 1.91 -8.30 -10.16
N SER A 193 2.54 -7.22 -9.72
CA SER A 193 3.33 -6.34 -10.60
C SER A 193 4.55 -7.07 -11.16
N TYR A 194 5.30 -7.77 -10.29
CA TYR A 194 6.41 -8.63 -10.72
C TYR A 194 5.97 -9.66 -11.76
N LYS A 195 4.91 -10.43 -11.47
CA LYS A 195 4.38 -11.46 -12.37
C LYS A 195 3.94 -10.87 -13.71
N SER A 196 3.32 -9.69 -13.70
CA SER A 196 2.84 -9.01 -14.92
C SER A 196 4.00 -8.50 -15.78
N ILE A 197 5.01 -7.85 -15.18
CA ILE A 197 6.21 -7.38 -15.87
C ILE A 197 6.96 -8.58 -16.48
N LYS A 198 7.22 -9.62 -15.70
CA LYS A 198 7.87 -10.85 -16.18
C LYS A 198 7.12 -11.54 -17.30
N LYS A 199 5.79 -11.67 -17.15
CA LYS A 199 4.94 -12.38 -18.15
C LYS A 199 4.82 -11.63 -19.47
N TYR A 200 4.69 -10.29 -19.43
CA TYR A 200 4.32 -9.54 -20.62
C TYR A 200 5.49 -8.76 -21.25
N GLN A 201 6.54 -8.50 -20.48
CA GLN A 201 7.71 -7.77 -20.96
C GLN A 201 9.01 -8.60 -20.88
N HIS A 202 8.96 -9.79 -20.27
CA HIS A 202 10.11 -10.69 -20.09
C HIS A 202 11.27 -10.05 -19.29
N LEU A 203 10.93 -9.12 -18.38
CA LEU A 203 11.88 -8.43 -17.53
C LEU A 203 11.76 -8.91 -16.08
N GLU A 204 12.89 -8.92 -15.37
CA GLU A 204 12.92 -9.19 -13.94
C GLU A 204 12.75 -7.89 -13.14
N SER A 205 12.18 -7.99 -11.94
CA SER A 205 12.10 -6.88 -10.99
C SER A 205 12.25 -7.37 -9.57
N VAL A 206 12.68 -6.50 -8.66
CA VAL A 206 12.77 -6.83 -7.23
C VAL A 206 11.46 -6.42 -6.56
N ILE A 207 10.90 -7.28 -5.70
CA ILE A 207 9.68 -6.93 -4.96
C ILE A 207 10.06 -6.17 -3.71
N ILE A 208 9.69 -4.89 -3.64
CA ILE A 208 9.79 -4.05 -2.46
C ILE A 208 8.45 -3.31 -2.29
N PRO A 209 7.69 -3.60 -1.23
CA PRO A 209 6.42 -2.90 -0.98
C PRO A 209 6.62 -1.38 -0.93
N GLU A 210 5.70 -0.61 -1.49
CA GLU A 210 5.80 0.84 -1.60
C GLU A 210 5.79 1.56 -0.26
N THR A 211 5.14 0.97 0.75
CA THR A 211 5.05 1.52 2.10
C THR A 211 5.81 0.66 3.12
N GLY A 212 6.17 1.21 4.26
CA GLY A 212 6.98 0.56 5.30
C GLY A 212 6.38 0.65 6.69
N CYS A 213 6.90 -0.18 7.59
CA CYS A 213 6.55 -0.17 9.00
C CYS A 213 7.26 0.96 9.75
N PHE A 214 6.59 1.51 10.75
CA PHE A 214 7.18 2.37 11.76
C PHE A 214 7.64 1.56 12.98
N PRO A 215 8.59 2.06 13.78
CA PRO A 215 9.00 1.42 15.03
C PRO A 215 7.78 1.18 15.94
N SER A 216 7.78 0.06 16.63
CA SER A 216 6.75 -0.28 17.61
C SER A 216 7.32 -0.33 19.03
N GLU A 217 6.47 0.02 20.00
CA GLU A 217 6.77 -0.15 21.41
C GLU A 217 6.69 -1.63 21.81
N ASP A 218 7.31 -1.98 22.95
CA ASP A 218 7.13 -3.30 23.53
C ASP A 218 5.74 -3.42 24.14
N LEU A 219 5.00 -4.46 23.74
CA LEU A 219 3.61 -4.67 24.12
C LEU A 219 3.47 -5.94 24.98
N SER A 220 2.60 -5.86 25.99
CA SER A 220 2.22 -7.00 26.80
C SER A 220 1.47 -8.06 25.97
N ALA A 221 1.71 -9.34 26.29
CA ALA A 221 0.98 -10.47 25.70
C ALA A 221 -0.36 -10.76 26.41
N GLU A 222 -0.70 -10.04 27.47
CA GLU A 222 -1.91 -10.26 28.30
C GLU A 222 -3.21 -10.23 27.52
N ARG A 223 -3.26 -9.48 26.40
CA ARG A 223 -4.43 -9.41 25.53
C ARG A 223 -4.90 -10.78 25.02
N PHE A 224 -4.00 -11.76 24.92
CA PHE A 224 -4.34 -13.10 24.46
C PHE A 224 -4.96 -13.99 25.56
N ASP A 225 -4.94 -13.54 26.80
CA ASP A 225 -5.52 -14.26 27.95
C ASP A 225 -6.98 -13.87 28.23
N SER A 226 -7.54 -12.94 27.42
CA SER A 226 -8.94 -12.54 27.51
C SER A 226 -9.89 -13.70 27.22
N LYS A 227 -11.04 -13.75 27.92
CA LYS A 227 -12.10 -14.74 27.66
C LYS A 227 -12.72 -14.55 26.28
N GLU A 228 -13.01 -13.30 25.90
CA GLU A 228 -13.54 -12.96 24.58
C GLU A 228 -12.41 -12.88 23.55
N PHE A 229 -12.73 -13.29 22.33
CA PHE A 229 -11.81 -13.19 21.21
C PHE A 229 -12.23 -12.06 20.30
N HIS A 230 -11.43 -11.02 20.26
CA HIS A 230 -11.64 -9.85 19.43
C HIS A 230 -10.85 -9.93 18.14
N ALA A 231 -11.55 -9.95 17.00
CA ALA A 231 -10.99 -9.74 15.68
C ALA A 231 -11.29 -8.29 15.25
N MET A 232 -10.29 -7.58 14.75
CA MET A 232 -10.42 -6.18 14.36
C MET A 232 -10.45 -6.03 12.85
N TRP A 233 -11.46 -5.36 12.32
CA TRP A 233 -11.55 -4.97 10.92
C TRP A 233 -11.46 -3.45 10.80
N VAL A 234 -10.62 -2.95 9.85
CA VAL A 234 -10.42 -1.51 9.62
C VAL A 234 -10.56 -1.19 8.14
N GLY A 235 -11.45 -0.25 7.79
CA GLY A 235 -11.56 0.20 6.41
C GLY A 235 -12.78 1.06 6.09
N LYS A 236 -12.80 1.60 4.87
CA LYS A 236 -14.02 2.17 4.28
C LYS A 236 -14.94 1.03 3.88
N PHE A 237 -16.27 1.25 3.95
CA PHE A 237 -17.26 0.24 3.54
C PHE A 237 -17.40 0.18 2.02
N ASP A 238 -16.28 0.23 1.31
CA ASP A 238 -16.26 0.06 -0.14
C ASP A 238 -16.23 -1.43 -0.54
N PHE A 239 -16.64 -1.71 -1.76
CA PHE A 239 -16.72 -3.07 -2.29
C PHE A 239 -15.39 -3.82 -2.23
N ARG A 240 -14.28 -3.13 -2.36
CA ARG A 240 -12.92 -3.67 -2.35
C ARG A 240 -12.53 -4.25 -0.99
N LYS A 241 -12.99 -3.63 0.10
CA LYS A 241 -12.67 -4.02 1.48
C LYS A 241 -13.47 -5.23 1.97
N GLN A 242 -14.58 -5.57 1.31
CA GLN A 242 -15.36 -6.79 1.57
C GLN A 242 -15.81 -6.96 3.04
N LEU A 243 -16.30 -5.90 3.69
CA LEU A 243 -16.93 -6.04 5.02
C LEU A 243 -18.06 -7.09 5.04
N PRO A 244 -18.95 -7.20 4.01
CA PRO A 244 -19.95 -8.26 3.97
C PRO A 244 -19.36 -9.68 4.03
N LEU A 245 -18.18 -9.90 3.47
CA LEU A 245 -17.49 -11.20 3.56
C LEU A 245 -16.98 -11.45 4.99
N ALA A 246 -16.44 -10.41 5.67
CA ALA A 246 -16.05 -10.52 7.06
C ALA A 246 -17.23 -10.89 7.97
N LEU A 247 -18.38 -10.22 7.80
CA LEU A 247 -19.60 -10.53 8.56
C LEU A 247 -20.07 -11.97 8.33
N ARG A 248 -20.09 -12.44 7.08
CA ARG A 248 -20.43 -13.82 6.75
C ARG A 248 -19.45 -14.84 7.33
N ALA A 249 -18.15 -14.52 7.35
CA ALA A 249 -17.15 -15.37 7.98
C ALA A 249 -17.37 -15.48 9.50
N ILE A 250 -17.71 -14.37 10.18
CA ILE A 250 -18.07 -14.42 11.61
C ILE A 250 -19.29 -15.32 11.84
N ALA A 251 -20.35 -15.17 11.04
CA ALA A 251 -21.54 -16.04 11.15
C ALA A 251 -21.20 -17.52 10.91
N GLU A 252 -20.33 -17.84 9.94
CA GLU A 252 -19.92 -19.19 9.60
C GLU A 252 -19.07 -19.84 10.71
N THR A 253 -18.39 -19.06 11.56
CA THR A 253 -17.65 -19.60 12.72
C THR A 253 -18.56 -20.38 13.68
N LYS A 254 -19.85 -20.00 13.78
CA LYS A 254 -20.83 -20.54 14.76
C LYS A 254 -20.32 -20.46 16.20
N ASN A 255 -19.40 -19.55 16.48
CA ASN A 255 -18.74 -19.38 17.76
C ASN A 255 -19.02 -17.99 18.33
N HIS A 256 -19.85 -17.92 19.35
CA HIS A 256 -20.29 -16.66 19.97
C HIS A 256 -19.21 -15.97 20.82
N ASN A 257 -18.07 -16.62 21.08
CA ASN A 257 -16.94 -16.01 21.76
C ASN A 257 -16.12 -15.08 20.83
N ILE A 258 -16.36 -15.14 19.52
CA ILE A 258 -15.64 -14.32 18.54
C ILE A 258 -16.43 -13.04 18.33
N ILE A 259 -15.81 -11.91 18.65
CA ILE A 259 -16.34 -10.55 18.47
C ILE A 259 -15.59 -9.88 17.32
N LEU A 260 -16.30 -9.18 16.44
CA LEU A 260 -15.71 -8.37 15.39
C LEU A 260 -15.84 -6.88 15.73
N ASP A 261 -14.71 -6.24 15.98
CA ASP A 261 -14.60 -4.80 16.15
C ASP A 261 -14.44 -4.13 14.78
N VAL A 262 -15.42 -3.34 14.35
CA VAL A 262 -15.45 -2.67 13.04
C VAL A 262 -15.11 -1.19 13.18
N TYR A 263 -13.92 -0.81 12.70
CA TYR A 263 -13.44 0.57 12.62
C TYR A 263 -13.52 1.06 11.18
N GLY A 264 -14.25 2.14 10.97
CA GLY A 264 -14.42 2.74 9.66
C GLY A 264 -15.85 3.15 9.38
N THR A 265 -16.07 3.62 8.17
CA THR A 265 -17.39 4.13 7.76
C THR A 265 -17.62 4.02 6.26
N GLY A 266 -18.84 4.25 5.85
CA GLY A 266 -19.32 4.38 4.48
C GLY A 266 -20.36 5.48 4.39
N ASN A 267 -21.06 5.58 3.27
CA ASN A 267 -22.27 6.37 3.18
C ASN A 267 -23.41 5.69 3.97
N GLU A 268 -24.51 6.39 4.17
CA GLU A 268 -25.66 5.91 4.97
C GLU A 268 -26.19 4.56 4.48
N GLU A 269 -26.30 4.37 3.17
CA GLU A 269 -26.77 3.13 2.55
C GLU A 269 -25.80 1.96 2.85
N GLN A 270 -24.49 2.17 2.76
CA GLN A 270 -23.48 1.15 3.07
C GLN A 270 -23.50 0.77 4.55
N ILE A 271 -23.65 1.75 5.45
CA ILE A 271 -23.73 1.50 6.89
C ILE A 271 -25.02 0.73 7.20
N PHE A 272 -26.17 1.16 6.65
CA PHE A 272 -27.44 0.48 6.83
C PHE A 272 -27.37 -0.97 6.34
N SER A 273 -26.89 -1.19 5.11
CA SER A 273 -26.78 -2.52 4.51
C SER A 273 -25.86 -3.45 5.33
N ALA A 274 -24.75 -2.94 5.88
CA ALA A 274 -23.85 -3.73 6.71
C ALA A 274 -24.53 -4.17 8.04
N LYS A 275 -25.25 -3.25 8.69
CA LYS A 275 -25.99 -3.56 9.92
C LYS A 275 -27.17 -4.52 9.66
N GLN A 276 -27.90 -4.31 8.59
CA GLN A 276 -28.97 -5.22 8.17
C GLN A 276 -28.42 -6.63 7.90
N LEU A 277 -27.31 -6.76 7.21
CA LEU A 277 -26.66 -8.06 6.98
C LEU A 277 -26.27 -8.75 8.28
N ALA A 278 -25.74 -8.01 9.27
CA ALA A 278 -25.41 -8.58 10.59
C ALA A 278 -26.67 -9.11 11.30
N ALA A 279 -27.80 -8.40 11.20
CA ALA A 279 -29.09 -8.84 11.74
C ALA A 279 -29.63 -10.10 11.02
N GLU A 280 -29.61 -10.10 9.69
CA GLU A 280 -30.01 -11.26 8.87
C GLU A 280 -29.19 -12.52 9.16
N LEU A 281 -27.91 -12.34 9.50
CA LEU A 281 -27.01 -13.43 9.88
C LEU A 281 -27.13 -13.83 11.37
N GLY A 282 -27.89 -13.08 12.18
CA GLY A 282 -28.06 -13.35 13.62
C GLY A 282 -26.80 -13.09 14.46
N ILE A 283 -25.91 -12.23 13.99
CA ILE A 283 -24.60 -11.95 14.66
C ILE A 283 -24.50 -10.54 15.24
N GLU A 284 -25.61 -9.81 15.40
CA GLU A 284 -25.59 -8.42 15.88
C GLU A 284 -24.82 -8.25 17.19
N LYS A 285 -24.96 -9.21 18.10
CA LYS A 285 -24.28 -9.19 19.42
C LYS A 285 -22.78 -9.45 19.33
N GLN A 286 -22.30 -9.97 18.22
CA GLN A 286 -20.87 -10.24 17.96
C GLN A 286 -20.19 -9.08 17.22
N ILE A 287 -20.92 -8.02 16.82
CA ILE A 287 -20.35 -6.92 16.04
C ILE A 287 -20.35 -5.64 16.88
N VAL A 288 -19.19 -5.07 17.09
CA VAL A 288 -19.01 -3.78 17.74
C VAL A 288 -18.66 -2.72 16.69
N TRP A 289 -19.59 -1.78 16.47
CA TRP A 289 -19.44 -0.73 15.47
C TRP A 289 -18.81 0.51 16.10
N HIS A 290 -17.52 0.76 15.83
CA HIS A 290 -16.78 1.92 16.37
C HIS A 290 -16.90 3.16 15.50
N GLY A 291 -17.34 3.02 14.24
CA GLY A 291 -17.42 4.13 13.29
C GLY A 291 -16.03 4.63 12.84
N ASN A 292 -16.00 5.84 12.31
CA ASN A 292 -14.76 6.48 11.89
C ASN A 292 -14.04 7.07 13.10
N GLN A 293 -12.88 6.52 13.43
CA GLN A 293 -12.06 6.94 14.56
C GLN A 293 -10.74 7.57 14.10
N PRO A 294 -10.17 8.51 14.87
CA PRO A 294 -8.82 9.00 14.65
C PRO A 294 -7.79 7.86 14.63
N ASN A 295 -6.75 7.98 13.80
CA ASN A 295 -5.71 6.94 13.65
C ASN A 295 -5.13 6.51 15.02
N ARG A 296 -4.88 7.44 15.95
CA ARG A 296 -4.38 7.11 17.29
C ARG A 296 -5.28 6.13 18.03
N ILE A 297 -6.60 6.32 17.98
CA ILE A 297 -7.56 5.41 18.64
C ILE A 297 -7.53 4.03 17.98
N VAL A 298 -7.40 3.98 16.65
CA VAL A 298 -7.25 2.72 15.90
C VAL A 298 -5.97 1.99 16.31
N MET A 299 -4.84 2.70 16.42
CA MET A 299 -3.58 2.11 16.89
C MET A 299 -3.68 1.57 18.33
N ASP A 300 -4.31 2.33 19.23
CA ASP A 300 -4.51 1.90 20.62
C ASP A 300 -5.43 0.66 20.71
N ALA A 301 -6.42 0.55 19.82
CA ALA A 301 -7.26 -0.65 19.71
C ALA A 301 -6.47 -1.85 19.15
N MET A 302 -5.62 -1.67 18.15
CA MET A 302 -4.74 -2.74 17.62
C MET A 302 -3.86 -3.37 18.70
N ARG A 303 -3.44 -2.57 19.70
CA ARG A 303 -2.63 -3.06 20.82
C ARG A 303 -3.40 -3.95 21.80
N LYS A 304 -4.73 -3.92 21.78
CA LYS A 304 -5.62 -4.63 22.70
C LYS A 304 -6.32 -5.83 22.07
N THR A 305 -6.41 -5.85 20.75
CA THR A 305 -7.11 -6.89 19.97
C THR A 305 -6.20 -8.09 19.72
N GLN A 306 -6.75 -9.27 19.43
CA GLN A 306 -6.01 -10.51 19.26
C GLN A 306 -5.61 -10.80 17.82
N VAL A 307 -6.44 -10.39 16.81
CA VAL A 307 -6.14 -10.59 15.39
C VAL A 307 -6.66 -9.43 14.55
N PHE A 308 -5.87 -9.01 13.58
CA PHE A 308 -6.30 -8.09 12.53
C PHE A 308 -6.92 -8.90 11.38
N PHE A 309 -8.23 -8.76 11.20
CA PHE A 309 -9.00 -9.48 10.18
C PHE A 309 -9.23 -8.58 8.96
N PHE A 310 -8.46 -8.80 7.89
CA PHE A 310 -8.43 -7.94 6.73
C PHE A 310 -8.89 -8.66 5.46
N THR A 311 -10.10 -8.36 5.02
CA THR A 311 -10.81 -9.05 3.92
C THR A 311 -10.71 -8.36 2.56
N SER A 312 -9.80 -7.39 2.39
CA SER A 312 -9.69 -6.66 1.12
C SER A 312 -9.19 -7.55 -0.02
N ILE A 313 -9.89 -7.50 -1.15
CA ILE A 313 -9.63 -8.32 -2.36
C ILE A 313 -8.80 -7.60 -3.42
N SER A 314 -8.47 -6.33 -3.20
CA SER A 314 -7.69 -5.54 -4.17
C SER A 314 -7.01 -4.34 -3.51
N GLU A 315 -5.73 -4.48 -3.21
CA GLU A 315 -4.86 -3.44 -2.66
C GLU A 315 -3.50 -3.48 -3.37
N ASP A 316 -2.74 -2.39 -3.34
CA ASP A 316 -1.28 -2.51 -3.40
C ASP A 316 -0.82 -2.92 -2.00
N THR A 317 0.19 -2.37 -1.36
CA THR A 317 0.43 -2.71 0.04
C THR A 317 -0.47 -1.86 0.95
N SER A 318 -1.27 -2.50 1.79
CA SER A 318 -2.16 -1.77 2.68
C SER A 318 -1.41 -1.26 3.90
N THR A 319 -1.38 0.06 4.10
CA THR A 319 -0.74 0.70 5.26
C THR A 319 -1.27 0.14 6.58
N VAL A 320 -2.58 -0.10 6.68
CA VAL A 320 -3.20 -0.63 7.89
C VAL A 320 -2.73 -2.04 8.26
N VAL A 321 -2.32 -2.86 7.29
CA VAL A 321 -1.71 -4.18 7.54
C VAL A 321 -0.32 -4.01 8.16
N LEU A 322 0.46 -3.03 7.68
CA LEU A 322 1.77 -2.71 8.27
C LEU A 322 1.64 -2.05 9.65
N GLU A 323 0.59 -1.27 9.86
CA GLU A 323 0.23 -0.73 11.18
C GLU A 323 -0.10 -1.86 12.16
N ALA A 324 -0.84 -2.90 11.73
CA ALA A 324 -1.10 -4.09 12.54
C ALA A 324 0.20 -4.80 12.93
N ILE A 325 1.12 -5.06 11.97
CA ILE A 325 2.44 -5.64 12.24
C ILE A 325 3.23 -4.78 13.23
N SER A 326 3.23 -3.44 13.03
CA SER A 326 3.92 -2.50 13.92
C SER A 326 3.35 -2.52 15.34
N ASN A 327 2.06 -2.80 15.51
CA ASN A 327 1.42 -2.97 16.81
C ASN A 327 1.39 -4.45 17.27
N ARG A 328 2.24 -5.30 16.69
CA ARG A 328 2.38 -6.72 17.01
C ARG A 328 1.06 -7.48 16.98
N LEU A 329 0.12 -7.03 16.13
CA LEU A 329 -1.17 -7.64 15.95
C LEU A 329 -1.07 -8.68 14.81
N PRO A 330 -1.24 -9.99 15.10
CA PRO A 330 -1.26 -11.02 14.06
C PRO A 330 -2.31 -10.74 13.00
N VAL A 331 -1.99 -11.03 11.75
CA VAL A 331 -2.85 -10.67 10.62
C VAL A 331 -3.50 -11.89 9.99
N LEU A 332 -4.80 -11.84 9.78
CA LEU A 332 -5.57 -12.78 8.95
C LEU A 332 -6.05 -12.04 7.69
N CYS A 333 -5.56 -12.43 6.52
CA CYS A 333 -5.88 -11.74 5.26
C CYS A 333 -5.84 -12.70 4.05
N PHE A 334 -6.11 -12.16 2.86
CA PHE A 334 -5.91 -12.91 1.62
C PHE A 334 -4.43 -13.04 1.26
N ASN A 335 -4.05 -14.20 0.70
CA ASN A 335 -2.77 -14.43 0.03
C ASN A 335 -2.77 -13.79 -1.36
N ALA A 336 -2.88 -12.47 -1.41
CA ALA A 336 -3.01 -11.71 -2.66
C ALA A 336 -2.49 -10.30 -2.50
N CYS A 337 -2.21 -9.65 -3.62
CA CYS A 337 -1.75 -8.26 -3.66
C CYS A 337 -0.50 -8.05 -2.80
N GLY A 338 -0.38 -6.88 -2.15
CA GLY A 338 0.74 -6.59 -1.26
C GLY A 338 0.77 -7.45 0.00
N MET A 339 -0.38 -7.95 0.47
CA MET A 339 -0.44 -8.83 1.64
C MET A 339 0.35 -10.12 1.45
N ALA A 340 0.35 -10.69 0.24
CA ALA A 340 1.14 -11.88 -0.09
C ALA A 340 2.67 -11.68 0.02
N ALA A 341 3.15 -10.43 0.01
CA ALA A 341 4.55 -10.11 0.20
C ALA A 341 4.91 -9.79 1.66
N VAL A 342 3.93 -9.34 2.47
CA VAL A 342 4.20 -8.84 3.82
C VAL A 342 3.75 -9.79 4.93
N ILE A 343 2.77 -10.66 4.68
CA ILE A 343 2.26 -11.62 5.67
C ILE A 343 2.76 -13.03 5.33
N ASP A 344 3.42 -13.64 6.30
CA ASP A 344 3.80 -15.05 6.29
C ASP A 344 3.22 -15.77 7.51
N LYS A 345 3.42 -17.10 7.59
CA LYS A 345 2.91 -17.93 8.68
C LYS A 345 3.48 -17.58 10.06
N LYS A 346 4.57 -16.81 10.12
CA LYS A 346 5.17 -16.37 11.38
C LYS A 346 4.42 -15.23 12.04
N VAL A 347 3.76 -14.38 11.25
CA VAL A 347 3.09 -13.16 11.73
C VAL A 347 1.58 -13.18 11.54
N GLY A 348 1.04 -14.28 11.02
CA GLY A 348 -0.39 -14.44 10.80
C GLY A 348 -0.72 -15.59 9.88
N GLN A 349 -1.91 -15.56 9.31
CA GLN A 349 -2.38 -16.56 8.37
C GLN A 349 -2.98 -15.90 7.13
N THR A 350 -2.71 -16.49 5.97
CA THR A 350 -3.33 -16.05 4.71
C THR A 350 -4.30 -17.10 4.19
N VAL A 351 -5.37 -16.63 3.55
CA VAL A 351 -6.39 -17.42 2.87
C VAL A 351 -6.30 -17.17 1.35
N GLU A 352 -6.46 -18.21 0.55
CA GLU A 352 -6.40 -18.07 -0.89
C GLU A 352 -7.58 -17.25 -1.44
N LEU A 353 -7.27 -16.32 -2.36
CA LEU A 353 -8.27 -15.49 -3.03
C LEU A 353 -8.96 -16.30 -4.16
N SER A 354 -9.82 -17.24 -3.79
CA SER A 354 -10.49 -18.19 -4.70
C SER A 354 -11.87 -17.69 -5.16
N ASN A 355 -12.86 -17.79 -4.31
CA ASN A 355 -14.22 -17.31 -4.50
C ASN A 355 -14.86 -16.96 -3.15
N PRO A 356 -15.93 -16.15 -3.11
CA PRO A 356 -16.52 -15.68 -1.84
C PRO A 356 -16.89 -16.80 -0.87
N GLN A 357 -17.48 -17.88 -1.36
CA GLN A 357 -18.00 -18.94 -0.53
C GLN A 357 -16.89 -19.75 0.14
N GLN A 358 -15.86 -20.14 -0.62
CA GLN A 358 -14.69 -20.81 -0.08
C GLN A 358 -13.94 -19.90 0.90
N SER A 359 -13.79 -18.62 0.57
CA SER A 359 -13.09 -17.67 1.45
C SER A 359 -13.81 -17.44 2.78
N ILE A 360 -15.15 -17.42 2.79
CA ILE A 360 -15.94 -17.35 4.02
C ILE A 360 -15.62 -18.55 4.91
N TYR A 361 -15.64 -19.76 4.34
CA TYR A 361 -15.34 -20.99 5.06
C TYR A 361 -13.89 -21.01 5.59
N ASP A 362 -12.91 -20.65 4.77
CA ASP A 362 -11.50 -20.66 5.14
C ASP A 362 -11.18 -19.63 6.23
N PHE A 363 -11.75 -18.43 6.15
CA PHE A 363 -11.62 -17.40 7.20
C PHE A 363 -12.29 -17.83 8.49
N ALA A 364 -13.50 -18.41 8.44
CA ALA A 364 -14.21 -18.90 9.63
C ALA A 364 -13.42 -20.02 10.31
N THR A 365 -12.89 -20.96 9.53
CA THR A 365 -12.04 -22.05 10.03
C THR A 365 -10.80 -21.50 10.72
N THR A 366 -10.14 -20.52 10.13
CA THR A 366 -8.92 -19.91 10.70
C THR A 366 -9.23 -19.11 11.96
N LEU A 367 -10.32 -18.35 11.99
CA LEU A 367 -10.76 -17.63 13.19
C LEU A 367 -11.05 -18.58 14.35
N ASN A 368 -11.74 -19.70 14.10
CA ASN A 368 -11.97 -20.74 15.10
C ASN A 368 -10.67 -21.39 15.59
N CYS A 369 -9.70 -21.59 14.70
CA CYS A 369 -8.38 -22.09 15.06
C CYS A 369 -7.65 -21.12 16.00
N PHE A 370 -7.65 -19.83 15.67
CA PHE A 370 -7.03 -18.78 16.47
C PHE A 370 -7.72 -18.59 17.84
N GLU A 371 -9.04 -18.72 17.88
CA GLU A 371 -9.78 -18.64 19.13
C GLU A 371 -9.42 -19.79 20.08
N LYS A 372 -9.23 -21.00 19.56
CA LYS A 372 -8.84 -22.18 20.32
C LYS A 372 -7.37 -22.19 20.73
N ASP A 373 -6.48 -21.77 19.83
CA ASP A 373 -5.03 -21.77 20.03
C ASP A 373 -4.47 -20.35 20.18
N ARG A 374 -4.59 -19.81 21.38
CA ARG A 374 -4.07 -18.49 21.73
C ARG A 374 -2.54 -18.44 21.77
N ASN A 375 -1.88 -19.58 21.97
CA ASN A 375 -0.42 -19.66 21.98
C ASN A 375 0.14 -19.41 20.58
N LEU A 376 -0.52 -19.90 19.53
CA LEU A 376 -0.18 -19.58 18.15
C LEU A 376 -0.20 -18.06 17.90
N LEU A 377 -1.22 -17.37 18.39
CA LEU A 377 -1.30 -15.91 18.25
C LEU A 377 -0.25 -15.18 19.09
N LYS A 378 0.09 -15.67 20.29
CA LYS A 378 1.19 -15.10 21.08
C LYS A 378 2.52 -15.21 20.34
N GLU A 379 2.79 -16.36 19.72
CA GLU A 379 3.98 -16.59 18.90
C GLU A 379 4.00 -15.67 17.67
N CYS A 380 2.90 -15.58 16.91
CA CYS A 380 2.78 -14.65 15.78
C CYS A 380 3.02 -13.20 16.22
N SER A 381 2.47 -12.79 17.35
CA SER A 381 2.66 -11.44 17.90
C SER A 381 4.13 -11.15 18.24
N GLN A 382 4.85 -12.11 18.80
CA GLN A 382 6.28 -11.98 19.08
C GLN A 382 7.09 -11.83 17.80
N ASN A 383 6.78 -12.64 16.79
CA ASN A 383 7.44 -12.61 15.48
C ASN A 383 7.17 -11.32 14.69
N CYS A 384 6.05 -10.64 14.95
CA CYS A 384 5.76 -9.34 14.33
C CYS A 384 6.87 -8.31 14.58
N LYS A 385 7.64 -8.40 15.69
CA LYS A 385 8.77 -7.49 15.95
C LYS A 385 9.87 -7.63 14.90
N ALA A 386 10.28 -8.86 14.60
CA ALA A 386 11.29 -9.12 13.57
C ALA A 386 10.76 -8.71 12.19
N ARG A 387 9.50 -9.06 11.88
CA ARG A 387 8.88 -8.70 10.60
C ARG A 387 8.74 -7.19 10.42
N GLN A 388 8.39 -6.46 11.50
CA GLN A 388 8.35 -5.00 11.48
C GLN A 388 9.72 -4.40 11.15
N GLN A 389 10.80 -4.96 11.70
CA GLN A 389 12.17 -4.50 11.38
C GLN A 389 12.52 -4.76 9.91
N GLU A 390 12.21 -5.96 9.39
CA GLU A 390 12.43 -6.30 7.97
C GLU A 390 11.68 -5.34 7.03
N LEU A 391 10.44 -4.99 7.37
CA LEU A 391 9.57 -4.12 6.59
C LEU A 391 9.70 -2.63 6.97
N SER A 392 10.62 -2.27 7.86
CA SER A 392 10.80 -0.87 8.28
C SER A 392 11.30 0.01 7.13
N TRP A 393 10.97 1.28 7.20
CA TRP A 393 11.44 2.27 6.23
C TRP A 393 12.98 2.31 6.15
N GLU A 394 13.65 2.19 7.31
CA GLU A 394 15.10 2.17 7.37
C GLU A 394 15.70 0.97 6.62
N ASN A 395 15.19 -0.24 6.86
CA ASN A 395 15.69 -1.44 6.21
C ASN A 395 15.42 -1.43 4.70
N LYS A 396 14.27 -0.95 4.29
CA LYS A 396 13.93 -0.77 2.87
C LYS A 396 14.85 0.23 2.19
N ALA A 397 15.17 1.34 2.84
CA ALA A 397 16.11 2.30 2.32
C ALA A 397 17.52 1.69 2.16
N LYS A 398 17.99 0.90 3.14
CA LYS A 398 19.25 0.16 3.03
C LYS A 398 19.24 -0.81 1.85
N GLN A 399 18.17 -1.60 1.71
CA GLN A 399 18.00 -2.51 0.58
C GLN A 399 18.01 -1.78 -0.76
N MET A 400 17.34 -0.61 -0.84
CA MET A 400 17.35 0.21 -2.05
C MET A 400 18.74 0.73 -2.39
N VAL A 401 19.51 1.17 -1.39
CA VAL A 401 20.89 1.64 -1.58
C VAL A 401 21.80 0.52 -2.08
N GLU A 402 21.66 -0.70 -1.54
CA GLU A 402 22.39 -1.87 -2.04
C GLU A 402 22.05 -2.20 -3.50
N LEU A 403 20.79 -1.99 -3.90
CA LEU A 403 20.38 -2.16 -5.30
C LEU A 403 20.94 -1.05 -6.18
N TYR A 404 20.95 0.19 -5.74
CA TYR A 404 21.57 1.32 -6.47
C TYR A 404 23.06 1.08 -6.72
N GLN A 405 23.78 0.50 -5.75
CA GLN A 405 25.22 0.20 -5.91
C GLN A 405 25.50 -0.87 -6.96
N LYS A 406 24.52 -1.66 -7.34
CA LYS A 406 24.63 -2.75 -8.34
C LYS A 406 24.13 -2.33 -9.73
N THR A 407 23.59 -1.12 -9.84
CA THR A 407 23.04 -0.56 -11.07
C THR A 407 24.08 0.21 -11.86
#